data_9a37d94b3799736bae927c2981584d22
#
_entry.id   9a37d94b3799736bae927c2981584d22
#
_cell.length_a   1.000
_cell.length_b   1.000
_cell.length_c   1.000
_cell.angle_alpha   90.00
_cell.angle_beta   90.00
_cell.angle_gamma   90.00
#
_symmetry.space_group_name_H-M   'P 1'
#
loop_
_entity.id
_entity.type
_entity.pdbx_description
1 polymer ?
#
loop_
_entity_poly.entity_id
_entity_poly.type
_entity_poly.pdbx_seq_one_letter_code
_entity_poly.pdbx_strand_id
1 'polypeptide(L)'
;LGMCYATHPDTGVHDVTIHRLCIQGKDELSIFFTPGARHIGAMAERAEELGQKLPISISIGVDPAIEIGSCFEPPTTPLGYDELSVAGALRGEPVELCKCVTVNERAIANAEYVIEGEVIPGVRVKEDQNSNTGYAMPEFPGYTGPASDQCWLIKVTAVTHREHPIMQT
;
A
#
# COMPACT_ATOMS: atom_id res chain seq x y z
N LEU A 1 2.46 -4.57 -8.88
CA LEU A 1 2.84 -4.37 -7.47
C LEU A 1 2.53 -2.95 -7.05
N GLY A 2 1.92 -2.76 -5.88
CA GLY A 2 1.54 -1.46 -5.35
C GLY A 2 2.42 -1.06 -4.16
N MET A 3 3.11 0.09 -4.27
CA MET A 3 3.86 0.69 -3.18
C MET A 3 2.88 1.52 -2.34
N CYS A 4 2.49 0.98 -1.20
CA CYS A 4 1.56 1.65 -0.29
C CYS A 4 2.31 2.63 0.60
N TYR A 5 1.81 3.85 0.68
CA TYR A 5 2.33 4.91 1.55
C TYR A 5 1.22 5.35 2.52
N ALA A 6 1.52 5.38 3.79
CA ALA A 6 0.62 5.88 4.82
C ALA A 6 1.39 6.55 5.96
N THR A 7 0.71 7.37 6.73
CA THR A 7 1.27 8.13 7.86
C THR A 7 0.58 7.71 9.16
N HIS A 8 1.38 7.44 10.19
CA HIS A 8 0.88 7.06 11.51
C HIS A 8 0.07 8.20 12.13
N PRO A 9 -1.18 7.96 12.55
CA PRO A 9 -2.11 9.01 12.97
C PRO A 9 -1.64 9.83 14.18
N ASP A 10 -0.90 9.23 15.12
CA ASP A 10 -0.46 9.93 16.32
C ASP A 10 0.92 10.59 16.16
N THR A 11 1.84 9.94 15.44
CA THR A 11 3.26 10.34 15.42
C THR A 11 3.67 11.11 14.18
N GLY A 12 2.90 11.01 13.10
CA GLY A 12 3.26 11.58 11.81
C GLY A 12 4.41 10.84 11.08
N VAL A 13 4.86 9.71 11.62
CA VAL A 13 5.84 8.85 10.96
C VAL A 13 5.16 8.16 9.78
N HIS A 14 5.78 8.22 8.61
CA HIS A 14 5.30 7.53 7.42
C HIS A 14 6.04 6.20 7.20
N ASP A 15 5.44 5.38 6.36
CA ASP A 15 5.98 4.10 5.93
C ASP A 15 5.62 3.83 4.48
N VAL A 16 6.49 3.11 3.78
CA VAL A 16 6.28 2.67 2.41
C VAL A 16 6.54 1.18 2.30
N THR A 17 5.49 0.42 2.04
CA THR A 17 5.59 -1.03 1.91
C THR A 17 4.84 -1.56 0.71
N ILE A 18 5.35 -2.65 0.17
CA ILE A 18 4.70 -3.39 -0.91
C ILE A 18 3.59 -4.28 -0.35
N HIS A 19 2.39 -4.17 -0.92
CA HIS A 19 1.27 -5.03 -0.57
C HIS A 19 0.55 -5.57 -1.80
N ARG A 20 -0.04 -6.76 -1.64
CA ARG A 20 -1.00 -7.28 -2.59
C ARG A 20 -2.37 -6.62 -2.35
N LEU A 21 -3.05 -6.33 -3.44
CA LEU A 21 -4.34 -5.66 -3.46
C LEU A 21 -5.26 -6.41 -4.40
N CYS A 22 -6.51 -6.64 -3.98
CA CYS A 22 -7.51 -7.25 -4.85
C CYS A 22 -8.64 -6.25 -5.11
N ILE A 23 -9.09 -6.17 -6.35
CA ILE A 23 -10.24 -5.34 -6.74
C ILE A 23 -11.50 -5.98 -6.18
N GLN A 24 -12.24 -5.25 -5.36
CA GLN A 24 -13.47 -5.71 -4.73
C GLN A 24 -14.71 -5.12 -5.39
N GLY A 25 -14.58 -3.94 -5.94
CA GLY A 25 -15.66 -3.22 -6.59
C GLY A 25 -15.14 -2.11 -7.50
N LYS A 26 -16.05 -1.26 -7.98
CA LYS A 26 -15.71 -0.15 -8.88
C LYS A 26 -14.68 0.81 -8.26
N ASP A 27 -14.79 1.05 -6.97
CA ASP A 27 -14.00 1.99 -6.17
C ASP A 27 -13.56 1.36 -4.84
N GLU A 28 -13.36 0.04 -4.83
CA GLU A 28 -13.03 -0.73 -3.65
C GLU A 28 -11.88 -1.69 -3.93
N LEU A 29 -10.91 -1.68 -3.02
CA LEU A 29 -9.79 -2.61 -2.99
C LEU A 29 -9.75 -3.30 -1.63
N SER A 30 -9.29 -4.53 -1.59
CA SER A 30 -8.86 -5.15 -0.34
C SER A 30 -7.36 -5.14 -0.22
N ILE A 31 -6.87 -4.98 1.02
CA ILE A 31 -5.47 -5.07 1.37
C ILE A 31 -5.30 -6.02 2.55
N PHE A 32 -4.30 -6.90 2.47
CA PHE A 32 -3.97 -7.81 3.54
C PHE A 32 -2.73 -7.33 4.27
N PHE A 33 -2.85 -7.12 5.57
CA PHE A 33 -1.73 -6.88 6.46
C PHE A 33 -1.44 -8.13 7.27
N THR A 34 -0.23 -8.65 7.17
CA THR A 34 0.21 -9.72 8.06
C THR A 34 0.29 -9.18 9.48
N PRO A 35 -0.48 -9.72 10.44
CA PRO A 35 -0.50 -9.21 11.80
C PRO A 35 0.89 -9.13 12.43
N GLY A 36 1.23 -7.96 12.99
CA GLY A 36 2.49 -7.71 13.67
C GLY A 36 3.74 -7.64 12.79
N ALA A 37 3.60 -7.75 11.46
CA ALA A 37 4.75 -7.78 10.54
C ALA A 37 4.90 -6.51 9.70
N ARG A 38 3.84 -5.70 9.57
CA ARG A 38 3.83 -4.52 8.70
C ARG A 38 3.44 -3.27 9.45
N HIS A 39 4.20 -2.18 9.24
CA HIS A 39 3.94 -0.91 9.90
C HIS A 39 2.61 -0.29 9.48
N ILE A 40 2.27 -0.32 8.18
CA ILE A 40 0.98 0.22 7.70
C ILE A 40 -0.20 -0.54 8.31
N GLY A 41 -0.05 -1.85 8.57
CA GLY A 41 -1.05 -2.62 9.31
C GLY A 41 -1.28 -2.08 10.72
N ALA A 42 -0.20 -1.82 11.46
CA ALA A 42 -0.29 -1.21 12.80
C ALA A 42 -0.87 0.21 12.75
N MET A 43 -0.57 0.99 11.72
CA MET A 43 -1.17 2.32 11.49
C MET A 43 -2.69 2.21 11.26
N ALA A 44 -3.13 1.20 10.48
CA ALA A 44 -4.54 0.95 10.23
C ALA A 44 -5.28 0.51 11.50
N GLU A 45 -4.67 -0.39 12.31
CA GLU A 45 -5.19 -0.78 13.62
C GLU A 45 -5.33 0.43 14.54
N ARG A 46 -4.31 1.30 14.58
CA ARG A 46 -4.34 2.50 15.40
C ARG A 46 -5.41 3.49 14.94
N ALA A 47 -5.55 3.70 13.64
CA ALA A 47 -6.62 4.54 13.09
C ALA A 47 -8.02 4.00 13.44
N GLU A 48 -8.18 2.66 13.41
CA GLU A 48 -9.43 1.99 13.80
C GLU A 48 -9.75 2.20 15.28
N GLU A 49 -8.76 2.08 16.19
CA GLU A 49 -8.93 2.38 17.61
C GLU A 49 -9.39 3.83 17.85
N LEU A 50 -8.94 4.76 17.02
CA LEU A 50 -9.34 6.16 17.07
C LEU A 50 -10.69 6.43 16.37
N GLY A 51 -11.30 5.41 15.75
CA GLY A 51 -12.51 5.55 14.95
C GLY A 51 -12.32 6.40 13.69
N GLN A 52 -11.10 6.45 13.18
CA GLN A 52 -10.70 7.25 12.01
C GLN A 52 -10.38 6.35 10.83
N LYS A 53 -10.57 6.87 9.63
CA LYS A 53 -10.04 6.28 8.41
C LYS A 53 -8.54 6.56 8.32
N LEU A 54 -7.77 5.62 7.75
CA LEU A 54 -6.36 5.86 7.44
C LEU A 54 -6.25 6.26 5.96
N PRO A 55 -5.83 7.50 5.66
CA PRO A 55 -5.47 7.87 4.30
C PRO A 55 -4.32 7.00 3.78
N ILE A 56 -4.39 6.60 2.53
CA ILE A 56 -3.37 5.75 1.90
C ILE A 56 -3.22 6.14 0.43
N SER A 57 -1.99 6.12 -0.06
CA SER A 57 -1.72 6.14 -1.49
C SER A 57 -1.02 4.86 -1.93
N ILE A 58 -1.29 4.46 -3.15
CA ILE A 58 -0.73 3.25 -3.75
C ILE A 58 -0.11 3.66 -5.08
N SER A 59 1.22 3.67 -5.13
CA SER A 59 1.98 4.01 -6.33
C SER A 59 2.33 2.75 -7.11
N ILE A 60 2.11 2.77 -8.42
CA ILE A 60 2.37 1.65 -9.33
C ILE A 60 3.25 2.14 -10.47
N GLY A 61 4.23 1.32 -10.88
CA GLY A 61 5.19 1.69 -11.91
C GLY A 61 6.16 2.77 -11.41
N VAL A 62 6.95 2.41 -10.41
CA VAL A 62 7.98 3.26 -9.81
C VAL A 62 9.37 2.75 -10.18
N ASP A 63 10.38 3.52 -9.83
CA ASP A 63 11.78 3.11 -9.98
C ASP A 63 12.05 1.80 -9.22
N PRO A 64 12.76 0.82 -9.80
CA PRO A 64 13.06 -0.46 -9.16
C PRO A 64 13.76 -0.34 -7.80
N ALA A 65 14.54 0.71 -7.57
CA ALA A 65 15.16 0.95 -6.27
C ALA A 65 14.11 1.25 -5.18
N ILE A 66 12.99 1.88 -5.55
CA ILE A 66 11.86 2.13 -4.64
C ILE A 66 11.13 0.81 -4.34
N GLU A 67 10.93 -0.03 -5.36
CA GLU A 67 10.35 -1.35 -5.17
C GLU A 67 11.19 -2.20 -4.21
N ILE A 68 12.51 -2.19 -4.39
CA ILE A 68 13.46 -2.90 -3.50
C ILE A 68 13.39 -2.30 -2.08
N GLY A 69 13.45 -0.96 -1.94
CA GLY A 69 13.37 -0.29 -0.64
C GLY A 69 12.10 -0.63 0.12
N SER A 70 10.96 -0.66 -0.56
CA SER A 70 9.65 -0.97 0.03
C SER A 70 9.45 -2.44 0.43
N CYS A 71 10.40 -3.32 0.12
CA CYS A 71 10.41 -4.71 0.58
C CYS A 71 11.07 -4.90 1.95
N PHE A 72 11.78 -3.88 2.45
CA PHE A 72 12.40 -3.98 3.78
C PHE A 72 11.33 -3.92 4.87
N GLU A 73 11.58 -4.66 5.95
CA GLU A 73 10.62 -4.87 7.05
C GLU A 73 11.35 -4.99 8.37
N PRO A 74 10.62 -4.90 9.51
CA PRO A 74 11.19 -5.26 10.80
C PRO A 74 11.79 -6.68 10.78
N PRO A 75 12.94 -6.89 11.42
CA PRO A 75 13.69 -5.94 12.24
C PRO A 75 14.67 -5.05 11.45
N THR A 76 14.76 -5.18 10.14
CA THR A 76 15.74 -4.44 9.32
C THR A 76 15.44 -2.95 9.28
N THR A 77 14.17 -2.62 9.07
CA THR A 77 13.66 -1.25 9.11
C THR A 77 12.62 -1.12 10.22
N PRO A 78 13.01 -0.72 11.45
CA PRO A 78 12.04 -0.47 12.52
C PRO A 78 11.16 0.75 12.18
N LEU A 79 9.98 0.84 12.78
CA LEU A 79 9.09 1.98 12.60
C LEU A 79 9.81 3.31 12.87
N GLY A 80 9.71 4.22 11.90
CA GLY A 80 10.42 5.49 11.90
C GLY A 80 11.73 5.48 11.11
N TYR A 81 12.13 4.32 10.61
CA TYR A 81 13.16 4.23 9.59
C TYR A 81 12.51 4.38 8.21
N ASP A 82 12.97 5.30 7.43
CA ASP A 82 12.38 5.63 6.13
C ASP A 82 12.92 4.70 5.03
N GLU A 83 12.09 3.81 4.52
CA GLU A 83 12.41 2.90 3.41
C GLU A 83 12.77 3.68 2.13
N LEU A 84 12.23 4.86 1.94
CA LEU A 84 12.58 5.73 0.82
C LEU A 84 14.02 6.25 0.92
N SER A 85 14.60 6.30 2.14
CA SER A 85 16.03 6.60 2.30
C SER A 85 16.91 5.49 1.75
N VAL A 86 16.50 4.22 1.89
CA VAL A 86 17.18 3.07 1.27
C VAL A 86 17.12 3.19 -0.25
N ALA A 87 15.94 3.47 -0.79
CA ALA A 87 15.75 3.70 -2.22
C ALA A 87 16.61 4.85 -2.72
N GLY A 88 16.64 5.97 -1.99
CA GLY A 88 17.47 7.13 -2.31
C GLY A 88 18.97 6.80 -2.32
N ALA A 89 19.42 6.01 -1.36
CA ALA A 89 20.81 5.56 -1.32
C ALA A 89 21.18 4.66 -2.52
N LEU A 90 20.27 3.79 -2.94
CA LEU A 90 20.48 2.95 -4.13
C LEU A 90 20.49 3.75 -5.42
N ARG A 91 19.68 4.79 -5.52
CA ARG A 91 19.57 5.68 -6.69
C ARG A 91 20.69 6.72 -6.75
N GLY A 92 21.26 7.08 -5.61
CA GLY A 92 22.16 8.21 -5.47
C GLY A 92 21.46 9.58 -5.41
N GLU A 93 20.13 9.60 -5.29
CA GLU A 93 19.31 10.82 -5.20
C GLU A 93 18.05 10.56 -4.37
N PRO A 94 17.48 11.56 -3.67
CA PRO A 94 16.27 11.42 -2.89
C PRO A 94 15.06 11.00 -3.75
N VAL A 95 14.13 10.25 -3.14
CA VAL A 95 12.83 9.97 -3.76
C VAL A 95 11.93 11.18 -3.60
N GLU A 96 11.42 11.70 -4.71
CA GLU A 96 10.48 12.80 -4.69
C GLU A 96 9.06 12.33 -4.34
N LEU A 97 8.40 13.09 -3.47
CA LEU A 97 7.01 12.89 -3.08
C LEU A 97 6.16 14.09 -3.50
N CYS A 98 4.94 13.83 -3.94
CA CYS A 98 3.93 14.84 -4.18
C CYS A 98 2.73 14.67 -3.24
N LYS A 99 1.91 15.72 -3.09
CA LYS A 99 0.66 15.62 -2.36
C LYS A 99 -0.38 14.87 -3.19
N CYS A 100 -1.15 14.02 -2.53
CA CYS A 100 -2.36 13.45 -3.10
C CYS A 100 -3.40 14.51 -3.40
N VAL A 101 -4.30 14.23 -4.33
CA VAL A 101 -5.34 15.17 -4.79
C VAL A 101 -6.56 15.13 -3.87
N THR A 102 -6.92 13.96 -3.37
CA THR A 102 -8.19 13.72 -2.68
C THR A 102 -8.05 13.33 -1.22
N VAL A 103 -6.88 12.83 -0.81
CA VAL A 103 -6.61 12.43 0.57
C VAL A 103 -5.44 13.24 1.15
N ASN A 104 -5.42 13.40 2.47
CA ASN A 104 -4.33 14.11 3.13
C ASN A 104 -3.12 13.21 3.31
N GLU A 105 -2.53 12.80 2.21
CA GLU A 105 -1.34 11.94 2.18
C GLU A 105 -0.39 12.35 1.04
N ARG A 106 0.75 11.69 0.96
CA ARG A 106 1.72 11.85 -0.12
C ARG A 106 1.79 10.60 -0.98
N ALA A 107 2.26 10.75 -2.19
CA ALA A 107 2.52 9.68 -3.14
C ALA A 107 3.90 9.85 -3.77
N ILE A 108 4.45 8.80 -4.37
CA ILE A 108 5.71 8.84 -5.12
C ILE A 108 5.46 9.66 -6.40
N ALA A 109 6.17 10.78 -6.55
CA ALA A 109 5.91 11.79 -7.59
C ALA A 109 6.07 11.25 -9.02
N ASN A 110 6.99 10.30 -9.22
CA ASN A 110 7.33 9.76 -10.54
C ASN A 110 6.67 8.40 -10.84
N ALA A 111 5.61 8.03 -10.09
CA ALA A 111 4.82 6.82 -10.37
C ALA A 111 4.07 6.93 -11.69
N GLU A 112 3.85 5.81 -12.36
CA GLU A 112 3.02 5.74 -13.57
C GLU A 112 1.54 5.91 -13.25
N TYR A 113 1.09 5.30 -12.13
CA TYR A 113 -0.25 5.42 -11.58
C TYR A 113 -0.18 5.66 -10.07
N VAL A 114 -1.10 6.45 -9.55
CA VAL A 114 -1.34 6.58 -8.11
C VAL A 114 -2.82 6.35 -7.85
N ILE A 115 -3.12 5.40 -6.98
CA ILE A 115 -4.46 5.17 -6.45
C ILE A 115 -4.50 5.82 -5.07
N GLU A 116 -5.44 6.73 -4.86
CA GLU A 116 -5.67 7.40 -3.59
C GLU A 116 -6.91 6.82 -2.91
N GLY A 117 -6.88 6.65 -1.62
CA GLY A 117 -8.01 6.12 -0.89
C GLY A 117 -7.88 6.19 0.61
N GLU A 118 -8.82 5.56 1.28
CA GLU A 118 -8.89 5.51 2.73
C GLU A 118 -9.15 4.05 3.17
N VAL A 119 -8.35 3.56 4.10
CA VAL A 119 -8.63 2.30 4.79
C VAL A 119 -9.80 2.53 5.75
N ILE A 120 -10.84 1.73 5.62
CA ILE A 120 -12.10 1.91 6.37
C ILE A 120 -12.03 1.15 7.71
N PRO A 121 -12.17 1.84 8.85
CA PRO A 121 -12.14 1.19 10.15
C PRO A 121 -13.32 0.25 10.35
N GLY A 122 -13.11 -0.85 11.08
CA GLY A 122 -14.16 -1.82 11.43
C GLY A 122 -14.69 -2.67 10.27
N VAL A 123 -14.17 -2.49 9.06
CA VAL A 123 -14.61 -3.24 7.88
C VAL A 123 -13.57 -4.27 7.47
N ARG A 124 -14.01 -5.53 7.38
CA ARG A 124 -13.20 -6.63 6.84
C ARG A 124 -13.95 -7.27 5.69
N VAL A 125 -13.22 -7.66 4.66
CA VAL A 125 -13.77 -8.29 3.45
C VAL A 125 -12.99 -9.55 3.12
N LYS A 126 -13.68 -10.47 2.45
CA LYS A 126 -13.05 -11.67 1.91
C LYS A 126 -12.24 -11.31 0.67
N GLU A 127 -10.98 -11.70 0.63
CA GLU A 127 -10.06 -11.33 -0.44
C GLU A 127 -10.53 -11.81 -1.82
N ASP A 128 -11.10 -13.02 -1.85
CA ASP A 128 -11.59 -13.65 -3.08
C ASP A 128 -13.10 -13.56 -3.27
N GLN A 129 -13.77 -12.55 -2.67
CA GLN A 129 -15.23 -12.45 -2.74
C GLN A 129 -15.81 -12.45 -4.16
N ASN A 130 -15.05 -11.98 -5.14
CA ASN A 130 -15.46 -11.95 -6.54
C ASN A 130 -15.23 -13.26 -7.30
N SER A 131 -14.27 -14.08 -6.86
CA SER A 131 -13.94 -15.36 -7.50
C SER A 131 -14.42 -16.58 -6.71
N ASN A 132 -14.45 -16.44 -5.38
CA ASN A 132 -14.88 -17.47 -4.42
C ASN A 132 -14.14 -18.81 -4.61
N THR A 133 -12.86 -18.75 -4.93
CA THR A 133 -12.02 -19.92 -5.21
C THR A 133 -11.29 -20.44 -3.98
N GLY A 134 -11.23 -19.64 -2.90
CA GLY A 134 -10.38 -19.90 -1.73
C GLY A 134 -8.91 -19.47 -1.94
N TYR A 135 -8.60 -18.92 -3.10
CA TYR A 135 -7.25 -18.49 -3.49
C TYR A 135 -7.26 -17.05 -3.95
N ALA A 136 -6.18 -16.33 -3.63
CA ALA A 136 -6.07 -14.89 -3.93
C ALA A 136 -5.07 -14.62 -5.05
N MET A 137 -3.81 -14.99 -4.88
CA MET A 137 -2.73 -14.57 -5.76
C MET A 137 -1.85 -15.77 -6.16
N PRO A 138 -1.55 -15.92 -7.45
CA PRO A 138 -0.50 -16.84 -7.88
C PRO A 138 0.86 -16.29 -7.44
N GLU A 139 1.66 -17.14 -6.84
CA GLU A 139 3.03 -16.83 -6.41
C GLU A 139 4.03 -17.27 -7.48
N PHE A 140 5.08 -16.53 -7.69
CA PHE A 140 6.06 -16.81 -8.73
C PHE A 140 6.78 -18.18 -8.58
N PRO A 141 6.92 -18.81 -7.40
CA PRO A 141 7.44 -20.16 -7.30
C PRO A 141 6.50 -21.26 -7.85
N GLY A 142 5.28 -20.91 -8.27
CA GLY A 142 4.36 -21.83 -8.95
C GLY A 142 3.20 -22.35 -8.10
N TYR A 143 2.95 -21.81 -6.93
CA TYR A 143 1.75 -22.12 -6.14
C TYR A 143 0.81 -20.91 -6.07
N THR A 144 -0.42 -21.11 -5.63
CA THR A 144 -1.39 -20.05 -5.40
C THR A 144 -1.62 -19.88 -3.92
N GLY A 145 -1.43 -18.67 -3.41
CA GLY A 145 -1.63 -18.34 -2.01
C GLY A 145 -3.10 -18.41 -1.60
N PRO A 146 -3.43 -18.87 -0.38
CA PRO A 146 -4.80 -18.87 0.10
C PRO A 146 -5.33 -17.45 0.26
N ALA A 147 -6.64 -17.28 0.02
CA ALA A 147 -7.33 -16.01 0.27
C ALA A 147 -7.55 -15.80 1.76
N SER A 148 -7.46 -14.55 2.20
CA SER A 148 -7.80 -14.15 3.57
C SER A 148 -9.26 -13.74 3.68
N ASP A 149 -9.91 -14.08 4.78
CA ASP A 149 -11.25 -13.60 5.13
C ASP A 149 -11.21 -12.29 5.93
N GLN A 150 -10.02 -11.79 6.23
CA GLN A 150 -9.78 -10.65 7.14
C GLN A 150 -9.00 -9.52 6.47
N CYS A 151 -9.23 -9.31 5.17
CA CYS A 151 -8.64 -8.17 4.49
C CYS A 151 -9.33 -6.86 4.88
N TRP A 152 -8.54 -5.81 4.99
CA TRP A 152 -9.06 -4.46 5.18
C TRP A 152 -9.65 -3.94 3.87
N LEU A 153 -10.68 -3.11 3.98
CA LEU A 153 -11.28 -2.43 2.83
C LEU A 153 -10.64 -1.06 2.64
N ILE A 154 -10.23 -0.77 1.42
CA ILE A 154 -9.84 0.57 0.97
C ILE A 154 -10.95 1.10 0.08
N LYS A 155 -11.49 2.28 0.42
CA LYS A 155 -12.37 3.05 -0.47
C LYS A 155 -11.50 3.97 -1.32
N VAL A 156 -11.49 3.74 -2.62
CA VAL A 156 -10.72 4.54 -3.59
C VAL A 156 -11.43 5.86 -3.82
N THR A 157 -10.68 6.96 -3.77
CA THR A 157 -11.19 8.32 -3.96
C THR A 157 -10.73 8.93 -5.27
N ALA A 158 -9.55 8.54 -5.77
CA ALA A 158 -9.03 8.96 -7.07
C ALA A 158 -8.04 7.94 -7.63
N VAL A 159 -7.91 7.96 -8.94
CA VAL A 159 -6.80 7.33 -9.66
C VAL A 159 -6.21 8.39 -10.58
N THR A 160 -4.95 8.74 -10.33
CA THR A 160 -4.18 9.64 -11.19
C THR A 160 -3.12 8.87 -11.95
N HIS A 161 -2.69 9.37 -13.09
CA HIS A 161 -1.68 8.72 -13.92
C HIS A 161 -0.91 9.74 -14.76
N ARG A 162 0.23 9.33 -15.27
CA ARG A 162 0.97 10.10 -16.26
C ARG A 162 0.15 10.25 -17.55
N GLU A 163 0.50 11.21 -18.36
CA GLU A 163 -0.15 11.44 -19.67
C GLU A 163 -0.09 10.18 -20.56
N HIS A 164 1.04 9.47 -20.54
CA HIS A 164 1.24 8.20 -21.26
C HIS A 164 1.80 7.15 -20.29
N PRO A 165 0.96 6.59 -19.39
CA PRO A 165 1.44 5.69 -18.34
C PRO A 165 1.79 4.32 -18.91
N ILE A 166 2.82 3.71 -18.32
CA ILE A 166 3.25 2.34 -18.62
C ILE A 166 2.87 1.46 -17.42
N MET A 167 2.10 0.41 -17.66
CA MET A 167 1.81 -0.58 -16.63
C MET A 167 2.67 -1.80 -16.88
N GLN A 168 3.47 -2.15 -15.88
CA GLN A 168 4.16 -3.41 -15.83
C GLN A 168 3.18 -4.49 -15.36
N THR A 169 2.97 -5.51 -16.16
CA THR A 169 2.07 -6.65 -15.88
C THR A 169 2.85 -7.95 -15.74
#